data_eb3fe139d2cf5347d5a2b37cb85054d1
#
_entry.id   eb3fe139d2cf5347d5a2b37cb85054d1
#
_cell.length_a   1.000
_cell.length_b   1.000
_cell.length_c   1.000
_cell.angle_alpha   90.00
_cell.angle_beta   90.00
_cell.angle_gamma   90.00
#
_symmetry.space_group_name_H-M   'P 1'
#
loop_
_entity.id
_entity.type
_entity.pdbx_description
1 polymer ?
#
loop_
_entity_poly.entity_id
_entity_poly.type
_entity_poly.pdbx_seq_one_letter_code
_entity_poly.pdbx_strand_id
1 'polypeptide(L)'
;MQRGEPIRMADAHHAAPPAFLNVDPRVPPGVRELLVEADGCLKAGFLTGGTVCAQKAVQTLLTHEAAEGASFEARLHALSQKYPSVPQSLFALCIRLGDSPSREHPALDGDRLKVLTVALKIMLYEIYVLGPDRVERLKYLQQLLESCESGAHSKSPTVVAFPNA
;
A
#
# COMPACT_ATOMS: atom_id res chain seq x y z
N MET A 1 -37.83 46.92 -31.25
CA MET A 1 -36.41 46.51 -31.27
C MET A 1 -35.93 46.36 -29.86
N GLN A 2 -36.01 45.13 -29.31
CA GLN A 2 -35.47 44.82 -27.99
C GLN A 2 -34.10 44.23 -28.17
N ARG A 3 -33.08 44.86 -27.58
CA ARG A 3 -31.71 44.37 -27.55
C ARG A 3 -31.63 43.25 -26.53
N GLY A 4 -31.30 42.04 -27.01
CA GLY A 4 -30.99 40.91 -26.15
C GLY A 4 -29.74 41.19 -25.33
N GLU A 5 -29.85 41.11 -24.02
CA GLU A 5 -28.69 41.09 -23.13
C GLU A 5 -27.90 39.80 -23.31
N PRO A 6 -26.55 39.85 -23.30
CA PRO A 6 -25.74 38.62 -23.34
C PRO A 6 -25.91 37.87 -22.04
N ILE A 7 -26.31 36.61 -22.14
CA ILE A 7 -26.29 35.65 -21.05
C ILE A 7 -24.84 35.54 -20.55
N ARG A 8 -24.56 36.09 -19.35
CA ARG A 8 -23.31 35.81 -18.66
C ARG A 8 -23.28 34.32 -18.35
N MET A 9 -22.40 33.58 -19.02
CA MET A 9 -22.02 32.26 -18.57
C MET A 9 -21.46 32.43 -17.17
N ALA A 10 -22.19 31.89 -16.19
CA ALA A 10 -21.73 31.79 -14.82
C ALA A 10 -20.38 31.11 -14.82
N ASP A 11 -19.45 31.70 -14.06
CA ASP A 11 -18.11 31.17 -13.80
C ASP A 11 -18.23 29.70 -13.41
N ALA A 12 -17.83 28.83 -14.33
CA ALA A 12 -17.56 27.45 -13.96
C ALA A 12 -16.42 27.52 -12.94
N HIS A 13 -16.78 27.44 -11.66
CA HIS A 13 -15.80 27.19 -10.63
C HIS A 13 -15.01 25.96 -11.07
N HIS A 14 -13.80 26.18 -11.51
CA HIS A 14 -12.81 25.13 -11.68
C HIS A 14 -12.57 24.59 -10.27
N ALA A 15 -13.43 23.67 -9.81
CA ALA A 15 -13.13 22.85 -8.66
C ALA A 15 -11.78 22.22 -8.96
N ALA A 16 -10.79 22.48 -8.09
CA ALA A 16 -9.51 21.82 -8.21
C ALA A 16 -9.77 20.31 -8.36
N PRO A 17 -9.11 19.63 -9.31
CA PRO A 17 -9.33 18.20 -9.50
C PRO A 17 -9.18 17.49 -8.16
N PRO A 18 -10.09 16.57 -7.80
CA PRO A 18 -10.02 15.88 -6.52
C PRO A 18 -8.63 15.27 -6.39
N ALA A 19 -7.96 15.56 -5.26
CA ALA A 19 -6.62 15.03 -5.01
C ALA A 19 -6.68 13.50 -5.09
N PHE A 20 -6.00 12.93 -6.09
CA PHE A 20 -5.92 11.49 -6.26
C PHE A 20 -5.12 10.87 -5.12
N LEU A 21 -5.44 9.62 -4.81
CA LEU A 21 -4.72 8.83 -3.83
C LEU A 21 -3.22 8.81 -4.17
N ASN A 22 -2.38 9.33 -3.29
CA ASN A 22 -0.94 9.20 -3.45
C ASN A 22 -0.50 7.82 -2.98
N VAL A 23 0.07 7.03 -3.89
CA VAL A 23 0.62 5.70 -3.63
C VAL A 23 2.12 5.74 -3.87
N ASP A 24 2.90 5.20 -2.93
CA ASP A 24 4.36 5.20 -2.99
C ASP A 24 4.87 4.56 -4.31
N PRO A 25 5.86 5.17 -4.99
CA PRO A 25 6.39 4.66 -6.26
C PRO A 25 7.05 3.28 -6.16
N ARG A 26 7.38 2.79 -4.97
CA ARG A 26 7.88 1.42 -4.73
C ARG A 26 6.79 0.36 -4.96
N VAL A 27 5.52 0.72 -4.91
CA VAL A 27 4.41 -0.17 -5.27
C VAL A 27 4.44 -0.43 -6.78
N PRO A 28 4.28 -1.69 -7.23
CA PRO A 28 4.28 -2.05 -8.65
C PRO A 28 3.33 -1.18 -9.48
N PRO A 29 3.76 -0.67 -10.64
CA PRO A 29 2.99 0.32 -11.41
C PRO A 29 1.56 -0.14 -11.72
N GLY A 30 1.37 -1.39 -12.18
CA GLY A 30 0.04 -1.88 -12.54
C GLY A 30 -0.93 -1.98 -11.34
N VAL A 31 -0.43 -2.25 -10.13
CA VAL A 31 -1.26 -2.25 -8.92
C VAL A 31 -1.56 -0.81 -8.49
N ARG A 32 -0.56 0.05 -8.54
CA ARG A 32 -0.67 1.47 -8.17
C ARG A 32 -1.68 2.21 -9.02
N GLU A 33 -1.61 2.05 -10.34
CA GLU A 33 -2.51 2.70 -11.29
C GLU A 33 -3.96 2.29 -11.06
N LEU A 34 -4.23 0.99 -10.91
CA LEU A 34 -5.56 0.47 -10.62
C LEU A 34 -6.12 0.97 -9.29
N LEU A 35 -5.27 1.11 -8.26
CA LEU A 35 -5.71 1.63 -6.97
C LEU A 35 -6.04 3.12 -7.04
N VAL A 36 -5.26 3.91 -7.77
CA VAL A 36 -5.52 5.33 -8.02
C VAL A 36 -6.81 5.51 -8.82
N GLU A 37 -7.05 4.68 -9.83
CA GLU A 37 -8.26 4.68 -10.63
C GLU A 37 -9.48 4.30 -9.78
N ALA A 38 -9.38 3.28 -8.91
CA ALA A 38 -10.44 2.90 -8.00
C ALA A 38 -10.85 4.05 -7.06
N ASP A 39 -9.86 4.77 -6.49
CA ASP A 39 -10.10 5.94 -5.65
C ASP A 39 -10.74 7.09 -6.43
N GLY A 40 -10.30 7.34 -7.65
CA GLY A 40 -10.88 8.33 -8.54
C GLY A 40 -12.35 8.03 -8.87
N CYS A 41 -12.65 6.78 -9.20
CA CYS A 41 -14.02 6.30 -9.46
C CYS A 41 -14.90 6.44 -8.21
N LEU A 42 -14.38 6.07 -7.03
CA LEU A 42 -15.10 6.21 -5.75
C LEU A 42 -15.48 7.68 -5.49
N LYS A 43 -14.53 8.60 -5.66
CA LYS A 43 -14.76 10.05 -5.48
C LYS A 43 -15.74 10.64 -6.48
N ALA A 44 -15.76 10.11 -7.70
CA ALA A 44 -16.69 10.53 -8.75
C ALA A 44 -18.07 9.82 -8.67
N GLY A 45 -18.25 8.87 -7.73
CA GLY A 45 -19.49 8.10 -7.60
C GLY A 45 -19.64 6.96 -8.61
N PHE A 46 -18.60 6.61 -9.37
CA PHE A 46 -18.60 5.51 -10.34
C PHE A 46 -18.31 4.16 -9.66
N LEU A 47 -19.22 3.70 -8.81
CA LEU A 47 -19.00 2.56 -7.93
C LEU A 47 -18.67 1.27 -8.67
N THR A 48 -19.32 1.01 -9.80
CA THR A 48 -19.03 -0.19 -10.62
C THR A 48 -17.60 -0.17 -11.16
N GLY A 49 -17.17 0.96 -11.75
CA GLY A 49 -15.79 1.13 -12.23
C GLY A 49 -14.77 1.00 -11.11
N GLY A 50 -15.02 1.68 -10.00
CA GLY A 50 -14.16 1.61 -8.82
C GLY A 50 -14.04 0.20 -8.24
N THR A 51 -15.13 -0.56 -8.17
CA THR A 51 -15.15 -1.95 -7.73
C THR A 51 -14.26 -2.82 -8.63
N VAL A 52 -14.43 -2.72 -9.95
CA VAL A 52 -13.65 -3.49 -10.91
C VAL A 52 -12.15 -3.16 -10.80
N CYS A 53 -11.80 -1.87 -10.70
CA CYS A 53 -10.40 -1.44 -10.56
C CYS A 53 -9.79 -1.95 -9.24
N ALA A 54 -10.49 -1.84 -8.11
CA ALA A 54 -10.00 -2.31 -6.82
C ALA A 54 -9.80 -3.83 -6.79
N GLN A 55 -10.77 -4.60 -7.31
CA GLN A 55 -10.66 -6.06 -7.39
C GLN A 55 -9.55 -6.49 -8.34
N LYS A 56 -9.40 -5.82 -9.48
CA LYS A 56 -8.30 -6.07 -10.41
C LYS A 56 -6.95 -5.71 -9.79
N ALA A 57 -6.87 -4.70 -8.93
CA ALA A 57 -5.65 -4.37 -8.20
C ALA A 57 -5.22 -5.53 -7.28
N VAL A 58 -6.16 -6.18 -6.56
CA VAL A 58 -5.87 -7.38 -5.76
C VAL A 58 -5.34 -8.52 -6.64
N GLN A 59 -6.01 -8.80 -7.75
CA GLN A 59 -5.59 -9.87 -8.68
C GLN A 59 -4.20 -9.60 -9.27
N THR A 60 -3.93 -8.35 -9.63
CA THR A 60 -2.62 -7.93 -10.16
C THR A 60 -1.54 -8.06 -9.11
N LEU A 61 -1.82 -7.70 -7.85
CA LEU A 61 -0.91 -7.92 -6.72
C LEU A 61 -0.59 -9.41 -6.54
N LEU A 62 -1.59 -10.28 -6.51
CA LEU A 62 -1.40 -11.72 -6.37
C LEU A 62 -0.57 -12.31 -7.51
N THR A 63 -0.74 -11.79 -8.72
CA THR A 63 0.05 -12.23 -9.89
C THR A 63 1.49 -11.71 -9.82
N HIS A 64 1.67 -10.44 -9.44
CA HIS A 64 3.00 -9.84 -9.27
C HIS A 64 3.82 -10.56 -8.20
N GLU A 65 3.18 -10.93 -7.09
CA GLU A 65 3.82 -11.63 -5.99
C GLU A 65 3.98 -13.14 -6.22
N ALA A 66 3.55 -13.65 -7.38
CA ALA A 66 3.52 -15.08 -7.72
C ALA A 66 2.84 -15.93 -6.63
N ALA A 67 1.76 -15.37 -6.03
CA ALA A 67 1.01 -16.08 -5.01
C ALA A 67 0.27 -17.27 -5.62
N GLU A 68 0.68 -18.48 -5.23
CA GLU A 68 0.13 -19.73 -5.73
C GLU A 68 -1.12 -20.15 -4.95
N GLY A 69 -2.06 -20.79 -5.63
CA GLY A 69 -3.28 -21.32 -5.02
C GLY A 69 -4.36 -21.62 -6.05
N ALA A 70 -5.19 -22.61 -5.76
CA ALA A 70 -6.28 -23.05 -6.63
C ALA A 70 -7.47 -22.08 -6.64
N SER A 71 -7.56 -21.19 -5.65
CA SER A 71 -8.64 -20.19 -5.52
C SER A 71 -8.07 -18.82 -5.16
N PHE A 72 -8.88 -17.80 -5.31
CA PHE A 72 -8.56 -16.44 -4.88
C PHE A 72 -8.17 -16.38 -3.39
N GLU A 73 -8.96 -17.04 -2.54
CA GLU A 73 -8.70 -17.13 -1.11
C GLU A 73 -7.37 -17.84 -0.80
N ALA A 74 -7.11 -18.99 -1.47
CA ALA A 74 -5.85 -19.73 -1.30
C ALA A 74 -4.63 -18.88 -1.67
N ARG A 75 -4.73 -18.08 -2.74
CA ARG A 75 -3.66 -17.15 -3.15
C ARG A 75 -3.44 -16.03 -2.14
N LEU A 76 -4.50 -15.48 -1.54
CA LEU A 76 -4.38 -14.48 -0.47
C LEU A 76 -3.80 -15.09 0.81
N HIS A 77 -4.13 -16.34 1.13
CA HIS A 77 -3.49 -17.05 2.23
C HIS A 77 -1.98 -17.27 1.98
N ALA A 78 -1.59 -17.67 0.77
CA ALA A 78 -0.17 -17.79 0.42
C ALA A 78 0.56 -16.44 0.55
N LEU A 79 -0.07 -15.35 0.11
CA LEU A 79 0.47 -14.01 0.28
C LEU A 79 0.62 -13.62 1.76
N SER A 80 -0.35 -13.98 2.61
CA SER A 80 -0.30 -13.70 4.04
C SER A 80 0.84 -14.43 4.75
N GLN A 81 1.17 -15.64 4.32
CA GLN A 81 2.33 -16.39 4.82
C GLN A 81 3.66 -15.78 4.38
N LYS A 82 3.72 -15.23 3.16
CA LYS A 82 4.90 -14.54 2.65
C LYS A 82 5.17 -13.23 3.39
N TYR A 83 4.13 -12.56 3.86
CA TYR A 83 4.21 -11.26 4.54
C TYR A 83 3.56 -11.30 5.94
N PRO A 84 4.16 -12.00 6.91
CA PRO A 84 3.58 -12.17 8.25
C PRO A 84 3.51 -10.87 9.06
N SER A 85 4.23 -9.82 8.65
CA SER A 85 4.15 -8.49 9.25
C SER A 85 2.87 -7.72 8.91
N VAL A 86 2.19 -8.12 7.82
CA VAL A 86 0.92 -7.51 7.41
C VAL A 86 -0.21 -8.07 8.28
N PRO A 87 -1.05 -7.20 8.89
CA PRO A 87 -2.18 -7.66 9.71
C PRO A 87 -3.12 -8.60 8.96
N GLN A 88 -3.41 -9.76 9.56
CA GLN A 88 -4.29 -10.77 8.96
C GLN A 88 -5.70 -10.25 8.65
N SER A 89 -6.18 -9.26 9.40
CA SER A 89 -7.46 -8.59 9.15
C SER A 89 -7.54 -7.93 7.77
N LEU A 90 -6.43 -7.44 7.22
CA LEU A 90 -6.39 -6.84 5.88
C LEU A 90 -6.59 -7.91 4.80
N PHE A 91 -5.97 -9.08 4.96
CA PHE A 91 -6.21 -10.21 4.05
C PHE A 91 -7.66 -10.69 4.13
N ALA A 92 -8.24 -10.79 5.33
CA ALA A 92 -9.64 -11.15 5.51
C ALA A 92 -10.59 -10.15 4.82
N LEU A 93 -10.31 -8.85 4.88
CA LEU A 93 -11.06 -7.83 4.15
C LEU A 93 -10.94 -8.02 2.63
N CYS A 94 -9.75 -8.30 2.14
CA CYS A 94 -9.53 -8.57 0.71
C CYS A 94 -10.23 -9.85 0.24
N ILE A 95 -10.27 -10.91 1.05
CA ILE A 95 -11.03 -12.13 0.74
C ILE A 95 -12.53 -11.81 0.60
N ARG A 96 -13.08 -11.02 1.52
CA ARG A 96 -14.52 -10.71 1.53
C ARG A 96 -14.97 -9.74 0.44
N LEU A 97 -14.12 -8.82 0.03
CA LEU A 97 -14.49 -7.69 -0.83
C LEU A 97 -13.76 -7.70 -2.18
N GLY A 98 -12.62 -8.35 -2.26
CA GLY A 98 -11.71 -8.30 -3.40
C GLY A 98 -11.92 -9.41 -4.43
N ASP A 99 -12.82 -10.36 -4.19
CA ASP A 99 -13.11 -11.39 -5.16
C ASP A 99 -13.84 -10.82 -6.38
N SER A 100 -13.54 -11.38 -7.54
CA SER A 100 -14.12 -10.89 -8.78
C SER A 100 -15.64 -11.06 -8.78
N PRO A 101 -16.43 -10.08 -9.23
CA PRO A 101 -17.87 -10.23 -9.26
C PRO A 101 -18.21 -11.38 -10.23
N SER A 102 -18.71 -12.47 -9.68
CA SER A 102 -19.55 -13.37 -10.46
C SER A 102 -20.80 -12.58 -10.88
N ARG A 103 -21.49 -12.99 -11.95
CA ARG A 103 -22.71 -12.30 -12.42
C ARG A 103 -23.77 -12.07 -11.33
N GLU A 104 -23.62 -12.69 -10.19
CA GLU A 104 -24.53 -12.66 -9.03
C GLU A 104 -24.12 -11.63 -7.95
N HIS A 105 -22.91 -11.04 -8.01
CA HIS A 105 -22.48 -10.08 -7.00
C HIS A 105 -22.50 -8.68 -7.58
N PRO A 106 -23.38 -7.80 -7.06
CA PRO A 106 -23.44 -6.41 -7.49
C PRO A 106 -22.12 -5.68 -7.15
N ALA A 107 -21.90 -4.57 -7.83
CA ALA A 107 -20.82 -3.65 -7.48
C ALA A 107 -20.85 -3.35 -5.96
N LEU A 108 -19.68 -3.16 -5.36
CA LEU A 108 -19.59 -2.74 -3.97
C LEU A 108 -20.27 -1.37 -3.80
N ASP A 109 -20.98 -1.21 -2.69
CA ASP A 109 -21.42 0.13 -2.28
C ASP A 109 -20.22 1.03 -1.93
N GLY A 110 -20.46 2.33 -1.78
CA GLY A 110 -19.41 3.30 -1.55
C GLY A 110 -18.57 3.02 -0.30
N ASP A 111 -19.20 2.57 0.79
CA ASP A 111 -18.50 2.28 2.04
C ASP A 111 -17.62 1.03 1.93
N ARG A 112 -18.12 -0.04 1.32
CA ARG A 112 -17.35 -1.27 1.10
C ARG A 112 -16.20 -1.04 0.13
N LEU A 113 -16.43 -0.29 -0.95
CA LEU A 113 -15.37 0.08 -1.89
C LEU A 113 -14.28 0.93 -1.21
N LYS A 114 -14.67 1.89 -0.37
CA LYS A 114 -13.74 2.67 0.44
C LYS A 114 -12.92 1.79 1.37
N VAL A 115 -13.57 0.86 2.08
CA VAL A 115 -12.88 -0.09 2.98
C VAL A 115 -11.87 -0.92 2.20
N LEU A 116 -12.23 -1.49 1.04
CA LEU A 116 -11.31 -2.27 0.21
C LEU A 116 -10.14 -1.43 -0.28
N THR A 117 -10.39 -0.23 -0.78
CA THR A 117 -9.34 0.68 -1.28
C THR A 117 -8.35 1.06 -0.18
N VAL A 118 -8.85 1.37 1.03
CA VAL A 118 -7.99 1.69 2.19
C VAL A 118 -7.22 0.47 2.67
N ALA A 119 -7.86 -0.70 2.75
CA ALA A 119 -7.20 -1.94 3.15
C ALA A 119 -6.06 -2.30 2.20
N LEU A 120 -6.30 -2.20 0.89
CA LEU A 120 -5.26 -2.39 -0.13
C LEU A 120 -4.11 -1.40 0.04
N LYS A 121 -4.40 -0.13 0.21
CA LYS A 121 -3.36 0.89 0.42
C LYS A 121 -2.47 0.54 1.61
N ILE A 122 -3.05 0.20 2.75
CA ILE A 122 -2.30 -0.16 3.96
C ILE A 122 -1.46 -1.42 3.71
N MET A 123 -2.05 -2.46 3.11
CA MET A 123 -1.36 -3.70 2.78
C MET A 123 -0.15 -3.46 1.86
N LEU A 124 -0.32 -2.69 0.79
CA LEU A 124 0.74 -2.33 -0.14
C LEU A 124 1.85 -1.53 0.55
N TYR A 125 1.48 -0.64 1.46
CA TYR A 125 2.44 0.14 2.23
C TYR A 125 3.28 -0.74 3.15
N GLU A 126 2.65 -1.71 3.83
CA GLU A 126 3.38 -2.70 4.66
C GLU A 126 4.31 -3.58 3.83
N ILE A 127 3.87 -4.05 2.66
CA ILE A 127 4.65 -4.95 1.80
C ILE A 127 5.84 -4.22 1.17
N TYR A 128 5.62 -3.07 0.55
CA TYR A 128 6.62 -2.43 -0.33
C TYR A 128 7.39 -1.28 0.31
N VAL A 129 6.90 -0.75 1.43
CA VAL A 129 7.49 0.42 2.08
C VAL A 129 8.02 0.07 3.46
N LEU A 130 7.13 -0.23 4.40
CA LEU A 130 7.51 -0.43 5.81
C LEU A 130 8.29 -1.72 6.04
N GLY A 131 7.96 -2.80 5.33
CA GLY A 131 8.66 -4.09 5.44
C GLY A 131 10.14 -3.95 5.07
N PRO A 132 10.47 -3.51 3.85
CA PRO A 132 11.84 -3.26 3.43
C PRO A 132 12.59 -2.27 4.33
N ASP A 133 11.97 -1.14 4.68
CA ASP A 133 12.58 -0.13 5.56
C ASP A 133 12.90 -0.69 6.95
N ARG A 134 12.06 -1.58 7.47
CA ARG A 134 12.27 -2.27 8.75
C ARG A 134 13.47 -3.23 8.68
N VAL A 135 13.57 -4.00 7.61
CA VAL A 135 14.70 -4.92 7.38
C VAL A 135 16.02 -4.15 7.27
N GLU A 136 16.02 -3.03 6.54
CA GLU A 136 17.21 -2.19 6.39
C GLU A 136 17.66 -1.60 7.73
N ARG A 137 16.73 -1.08 8.54
CA ARG A 137 17.04 -0.58 9.89
C ARG A 137 17.60 -1.66 10.81
N LEU A 138 17.06 -2.87 10.75
CA LEU A 138 17.59 -3.99 11.55
C LEU A 138 19.01 -4.36 11.13
N LYS A 139 19.31 -4.43 9.84
CA LYS A 139 20.67 -4.64 9.34
C LYS A 139 21.65 -3.56 9.84
N TYR A 140 21.22 -2.31 9.78
CA TYR A 140 22.04 -1.20 10.28
C TYR A 140 22.34 -1.33 11.79
N LEU A 141 21.33 -1.68 12.59
CA LEU A 141 21.51 -1.91 14.03
C LEU A 141 22.46 -3.07 14.31
N GLN A 142 22.39 -4.18 13.56
CA GLN A 142 23.32 -5.29 13.68
C GLN A 142 24.76 -4.89 13.38
N GLN A 143 24.97 -4.11 12.30
CA GLN A 143 26.29 -3.60 11.95
C GLN A 143 26.87 -2.67 13.04
N LEU A 144 26.03 -1.82 13.64
CA LEU A 144 26.45 -1.00 14.79
C LEU A 144 26.87 -1.85 15.98
N LEU A 145 26.11 -2.88 16.31
CA LEU A 145 26.43 -3.79 17.41
C LEU A 145 27.78 -4.49 17.18
N GLU A 146 27.98 -5.07 16.02
CA GLU A 146 29.25 -5.71 15.63
C GLU A 146 30.44 -4.73 15.70
N SER A 147 30.23 -3.48 15.28
CA SER A 147 31.25 -2.45 15.39
C SER A 147 31.60 -2.11 16.85
N CYS A 148 30.60 -2.08 17.74
CA CYS A 148 30.81 -1.85 19.16
C CYS A 148 31.56 -3.00 19.81
N GLU A 149 31.24 -4.25 19.49
CA GLU A 149 31.88 -5.45 20.02
C GLU A 149 33.33 -5.57 19.54
N SER A 150 33.58 -5.29 18.25
CA SER A 150 34.93 -5.28 17.68
C SER A 150 35.82 -4.18 18.28
N GLY A 151 35.24 -3.01 18.58
CA GLY A 151 35.95 -1.90 19.24
C GLY A 151 36.29 -2.17 20.72
N ALA A 152 35.50 -3.01 21.41
CA ALA A 152 35.76 -3.37 22.81
C ALA A 152 36.98 -4.28 22.97
N HIS A 153 37.35 -5.05 21.96
CA HIS A 153 38.54 -5.94 22.00
C HIS A 153 39.84 -5.20 21.77
N SER A 154 39.82 -3.93 21.29
CA SER A 154 41.01 -3.14 20.99
C SER A 154 41.54 -2.29 22.15
N LYS A 155 40.87 -2.28 23.32
CA LYS A 155 41.30 -1.55 24.52
C LYS A 155 41.67 -2.51 25.66
N SER A 156 42.77 -3.23 25.49
CA SER A 156 43.51 -3.73 26.69
C SER A 156 44.17 -2.51 27.31
N PRO A 157 43.94 -2.21 28.60
CA PRO A 157 44.65 -1.13 29.27
C PRO A 157 46.13 -1.54 29.39
N THR A 158 47.02 -0.82 28.72
CA THR A 158 48.42 -0.89 29.03
C THR A 158 48.64 -0.43 30.48
N VAL A 159 48.93 -1.39 31.34
CA VAL A 159 49.32 -1.10 32.73
C VAL A 159 50.64 -0.33 32.63
N VAL A 160 50.58 0.96 32.84
CA VAL A 160 51.79 1.78 33.06
C VAL A 160 52.30 1.47 34.45
N ALA A 161 53.39 0.70 34.51
CA ALA A 161 54.12 0.46 35.76
C ALA A 161 54.77 1.80 36.19
N PHE A 162 54.37 2.27 37.38
CA PHE A 162 55.04 3.40 38.02
C PHE A 162 56.40 2.93 38.53
N PRO A 163 57.52 3.64 38.27
CA PRO A 163 58.78 3.34 38.88
C PRO A 163 58.73 3.79 40.34
N ASN A 164 59.07 2.86 41.23
CA ASN A 164 59.30 3.14 42.65
C ASN A 164 60.51 4.07 42.79
N ALA A 165 60.31 5.21 43.47
CA ALA A 165 61.35 6.01 44.09
C ALA A 165 61.38 5.72 45.59
#